data_2a5df7e148376bfb5d789d843ea83bf0
#
_entry.id   2a5df7e148376bfb5d789d843ea83bf0
#
_cell.length_a   1.000
_cell.length_b   1.000
_cell.length_c   1.000
_cell.angle_alpha   90.00
_cell.angle_beta   90.00
_cell.angle_gamma   90.00
#
_symmetry.space_group_name_H-M   'P 1'
#
loop_
_entity.id
_entity.type
_entity.pdbx_description
1 polymer ?
#
loop_
_entity_poly.entity_id
_entity_poly.type
_entity_poly.pdbx_seq_one_letter_code
_entity_poly.pdbx_strand_id
1 'polypeptide(L)'
;MAEDVIESNESEGLFNDFIENELEDLVEHIVNEGDLDRLGDAGSDIVIEMDDIVPPTFVYDDAGAGAGGRGRGPGREKDRLRFSMPYERFMELVARRLGLPNLTKTGQGRIKELSYTFRTFGPVGVVLDKRRTFRRALRSSIGLGVYDPDEGRYEVQFRRRDRRYKVPQRVERPRFKAVVFYMGDISYSTWGERLEMEKRLVGFIHHWLDYNYGAGNVDHRFFVHDVEAYEVEPEAFYRVSTAGGTKAAPVFELVGQVAVNEYDVGSTNFYAFYFGDGELFEDDASHIVAVLGEVLKPLCNRIGLVEVKPSRFSYLNREVEKAFPADPIVRLAQIKDKKETVATIQTLFGEERRA
;
A
#
# COMPACT_ATOMS: atom_id res chain seq x y z
N MET A 1 -3.88 14.77 41.82
CA MET A 1 -3.18 15.23 40.61
C MET A 1 -2.42 14.11 39.89
N ALA A 2 -1.97 13.03 40.54
CA ALA A 2 -1.33 11.90 39.85
C ALA A 2 -2.34 10.86 39.31
N GLU A 3 -3.49 10.72 39.95
CA GLU A 3 -4.56 9.81 39.51
C GLU A 3 -5.25 10.28 38.24
N ASP A 4 -5.55 11.58 38.08
CA ASP A 4 -6.17 12.14 36.86
C ASP A 4 -5.30 11.97 35.59
N VAL A 5 -3.97 11.92 35.74
CA VAL A 5 -3.04 11.73 34.60
C VAL A 5 -3.01 10.28 34.15
N ILE A 6 -3.24 9.33 35.06
CA ILE A 6 -3.26 7.88 34.72
C ILE A 6 -4.57 7.53 34.01
N GLU A 7 -5.72 8.04 34.51
CA GLU A 7 -7.01 7.84 33.82
C GLU A 7 -7.06 8.45 32.41
N SER A 8 -6.44 9.62 32.23
CA SER A 8 -6.32 10.23 30.88
C SER A 8 -5.51 9.36 29.93
N ASN A 9 -4.40 8.76 30.37
CA ASN A 9 -3.58 7.89 29.53
C ASN A 9 -4.27 6.56 29.17
N GLU A 10 -5.04 5.98 30.10
CA GLU A 10 -5.84 4.79 29.81
C GLU A 10 -6.98 5.09 28.83
N SER A 11 -7.66 6.22 28.99
CA SER A 11 -8.72 6.65 28.08
C SER A 11 -8.19 6.95 26.68
N GLU A 12 -7.01 7.56 26.56
CA GLU A 12 -6.33 7.77 25.28
C GLU A 12 -5.89 6.44 24.65
N GLY A 13 -5.45 5.48 25.45
CA GLY A 13 -5.11 4.14 24.98
C GLY A 13 -6.32 3.42 24.41
N LEU A 14 -7.43 3.36 25.14
CA LEU A 14 -8.67 2.72 24.70
C LEU A 14 -9.28 3.41 23.47
N PHE A 15 -9.18 4.73 23.36
CA PHE A 15 -9.63 5.47 22.18
C PHE A 15 -8.77 5.18 20.96
N ASN A 16 -7.45 5.10 21.11
CA ASN A 16 -6.54 4.75 20.04
C ASN A 16 -6.75 3.31 19.57
N ASP A 17 -6.93 2.36 20.48
CA ASP A 17 -7.22 0.97 20.16
C ASP A 17 -8.59 0.81 19.45
N PHE A 18 -9.59 1.57 19.87
CA PHE A 18 -10.89 1.60 19.22
C PHE A 18 -10.79 2.13 17.79
N ILE A 19 -10.13 3.29 17.60
CA ILE A 19 -9.92 3.86 16.26
C ILE A 19 -9.08 2.93 15.38
N GLU A 20 -8.06 2.27 15.93
CA GLU A 20 -7.20 1.37 15.15
C GLU A 20 -7.99 0.15 14.64
N ASN A 21 -8.86 -0.43 15.46
CA ASN A 21 -9.74 -1.53 15.06
C ASN A 21 -10.75 -1.11 13.98
N GLU A 22 -11.42 0.02 14.17
CA GLU A 22 -12.38 0.57 13.19
C GLU A 22 -11.70 0.92 11.87
N LEU A 23 -10.46 1.42 11.92
CA LEU A 23 -9.64 1.69 10.73
C LEU A 23 -9.23 0.40 10.01
N GLU A 24 -8.94 -0.68 10.74
CA GLU A 24 -8.61 -1.97 10.13
C GLU A 24 -9.80 -2.57 9.38
N ASP A 25 -11.00 -2.51 9.95
CA ASP A 25 -12.22 -2.98 9.29
C ASP A 25 -12.57 -2.11 8.07
N LEU A 26 -12.34 -0.80 8.18
CA LEU A 26 -12.50 0.13 7.08
C LEU A 26 -11.53 -0.14 5.93
N VAL A 27 -10.27 -0.47 6.23
CA VAL A 27 -9.28 -0.85 5.21
C VAL A 27 -9.77 -2.04 4.40
N GLU A 28 -10.30 -3.07 5.06
CA GLU A 28 -10.85 -4.25 4.37
C GLU A 28 -12.04 -3.88 3.48
N HIS A 29 -12.92 -3.01 3.98
CA HIS A 29 -14.05 -2.50 3.18
C HIS A 29 -13.57 -1.70 1.96
N ILE A 30 -12.59 -0.82 2.11
CA ILE A 30 -12.03 -0.04 0.99
C ILE A 30 -11.39 -0.97 -0.04
N VAL A 31 -10.64 -1.97 0.37
CA VAL A 31 -9.99 -2.92 -0.55
C VAL A 31 -11.02 -3.79 -1.28
N ASN A 32 -12.09 -4.24 -0.59
CA ASN A 32 -13.12 -5.08 -1.20
C ASN A 32 -14.14 -4.29 -2.02
N GLU A 33 -14.57 -3.14 -1.57
CA GLU A 33 -15.72 -2.41 -2.11
C GLU A 33 -15.41 -0.98 -2.56
N GLY A 34 -14.33 -0.36 -2.05
CA GLY A 34 -13.90 0.99 -2.36
C GLY A 34 -13.41 1.15 -3.80
N ASP A 35 -13.27 2.38 -4.22
CA ASP A 35 -12.68 2.76 -5.49
C ASP A 35 -11.17 2.96 -5.29
N LEU A 36 -10.38 1.95 -5.63
CA LEU A 36 -8.93 1.99 -5.45
C LEU A 36 -8.25 3.04 -6.35
N ASP A 37 -8.89 3.42 -7.47
CA ASP A 37 -8.38 4.48 -8.34
C ASP A 37 -8.40 5.85 -7.64
N ARG A 38 -9.17 6.01 -6.55
CA ARG A 38 -9.24 7.23 -5.74
C ARG A 38 -8.23 7.28 -4.61
N LEU A 39 -7.44 6.24 -4.39
CA LEU A 39 -6.41 6.26 -3.34
C LEU A 39 -5.33 7.32 -3.56
N GLY A 40 -5.29 7.93 -4.76
CA GLY A 40 -4.30 8.94 -5.10
C GLY A 40 -2.90 8.36 -5.30
N ASP A 41 -1.98 9.22 -5.72
CA ASP A 41 -0.58 8.83 -5.92
C ASP A 41 0.17 8.77 -4.59
N ALA A 42 1.25 8.00 -4.54
CA ALA A 42 2.15 7.95 -3.41
C ALA A 42 2.64 9.37 -3.04
N GLY A 43 2.43 9.76 -1.78
CA GLY A 43 2.74 11.09 -1.27
C GLY A 43 1.55 12.04 -1.18
N SER A 44 0.35 11.63 -1.59
CA SER A 44 -0.90 12.37 -1.36
C SER A 44 -1.58 11.92 -0.06
N ASP A 45 -2.48 12.78 0.46
CA ASP A 45 -3.34 12.40 1.57
C ASP A 45 -4.60 11.69 1.03
N ILE A 46 -4.92 10.55 1.61
CA ILE A 46 -6.15 9.82 1.33
C ILE A 46 -7.26 10.41 2.17
N VAL A 47 -8.35 10.82 1.54
CA VAL A 47 -9.56 11.27 2.23
C VAL A 47 -10.51 10.07 2.40
N ILE A 48 -10.75 9.69 3.63
CA ILE A 48 -11.62 8.58 3.99
C ILE A 48 -12.94 9.16 4.51
N GLU A 49 -14.03 8.77 3.90
CA GLU A 49 -15.40 9.10 4.35
C GLU A 49 -15.95 7.86 5.06
N MET A 50 -16.33 8.01 6.31
CA MET A 50 -16.94 6.95 7.09
C MET A 50 -18.43 7.27 7.29
N ASP A 51 -19.28 6.42 6.75
CA ASP A 51 -20.71 6.45 7.04
C ASP A 51 -20.98 5.55 8.26
N ASP A 52 -21.69 6.06 9.27
CA ASP A 52 -22.20 5.31 10.41
C ASP A 52 -21.20 4.93 11.55
N ILE A 53 -20.10 5.64 11.77
CA ILE A 53 -19.41 5.53 13.06
C ILE A 53 -20.20 6.29 14.12
N VAL A 54 -20.64 5.57 15.14
CA VAL A 54 -21.15 6.15 16.37
C VAL A 54 -19.92 6.45 17.23
N PRO A 55 -19.52 7.73 17.37
CA PRO A 55 -18.37 8.04 18.23
C PRO A 55 -18.65 7.55 19.65
N PRO A 56 -17.65 6.99 20.35
CA PRO A 56 -17.81 6.55 21.73
C PRO A 56 -18.29 7.72 22.58
N THR A 57 -19.39 7.53 23.29
CA THR A 57 -19.91 8.52 24.22
C THR A 57 -19.11 8.41 25.51
N PHE A 58 -18.22 9.35 25.77
CA PHE A 58 -17.52 9.42 27.05
C PHE A 58 -18.53 9.84 28.14
N VAL A 59 -18.86 8.92 29.02
CA VAL A 59 -19.64 9.21 30.21
C VAL A 59 -18.65 9.60 31.30
N TYR A 60 -18.51 10.87 31.56
CA TYR A 60 -17.82 11.35 32.75
C TYR A 60 -18.75 11.12 33.93
N ASP A 61 -18.34 10.29 34.86
CA ASP A 61 -19.03 10.09 36.11
C ASP A 61 -18.75 11.31 37.04
N ASP A 62 -19.51 12.37 36.79
CA ASP A 62 -19.44 13.58 37.60
C ASP A 62 -20.29 13.36 38.86
N ALA A 63 -19.66 12.80 39.89
CA ALA A 63 -20.23 12.73 41.22
C ALA A 63 -20.24 14.15 41.88
N GLY A 64 -20.99 15.07 41.28
CA GLY A 64 -21.08 16.45 41.74
C GLY A 64 -22.25 17.21 41.13
N ALA A 65 -23.32 17.29 41.89
CA ALA A 65 -24.56 18.01 41.65
C ALA A 65 -24.45 19.32 40.85
N GLY A 66 -25.26 19.42 39.81
CA GLY A 66 -25.50 20.67 39.08
C GLY A 66 -26.57 20.53 38.00
N ALA A 67 -27.78 20.92 38.31
CA ALA A 67 -28.94 20.89 37.44
C ALA A 67 -28.77 21.73 36.19
N GLY A 68 -29.20 21.20 35.03
CA GLY A 68 -29.79 22.01 33.96
C GLY A 68 -28.96 22.16 32.69
N GLY A 69 -29.12 21.24 31.80
CA GLY A 69 -28.83 21.41 30.39
C GLY A 69 -29.52 20.33 29.57
N ARG A 70 -30.78 20.60 29.16
CA ARG A 70 -31.44 19.79 28.14
C ARG A 70 -30.66 19.96 26.84
N GLY A 71 -29.67 19.10 26.62
CA GLY A 71 -29.05 18.92 25.33
C GLY A 71 -30.12 18.44 24.36
N ARG A 72 -30.37 19.21 23.33
CA ARG A 72 -31.13 18.81 22.13
C ARG A 72 -30.56 17.48 21.64
N GLY A 73 -31.41 16.48 21.54
CA GLY A 73 -31.05 15.20 20.93
C GLY A 73 -30.46 15.37 19.53
N PRO A 74 -29.62 14.45 19.09
CA PRO A 74 -28.95 14.54 17.81
C PRO A 74 -29.98 14.60 16.71
N GLY A 75 -29.93 15.67 15.92
CA GLY A 75 -30.63 15.74 14.65
C GLY A 75 -30.17 14.56 13.79
N ARG A 76 -31.11 13.92 13.11
CA ARG A 76 -30.88 12.84 12.14
C ARG A 76 -30.25 13.36 10.83
N GLU A 77 -29.16 14.09 10.90
CA GLU A 77 -28.22 14.17 9.80
C GLU A 77 -27.13 13.16 10.09
N LYS A 78 -26.96 12.19 9.21
CA LYS A 78 -25.83 11.25 9.25
C LYS A 78 -24.58 12.09 9.09
N ASP A 79 -23.93 12.42 10.20
CA ASP A 79 -22.63 13.10 10.18
C ASP A 79 -21.62 12.14 9.59
N ARG A 80 -21.26 12.37 8.34
CA ARG A 80 -20.15 11.66 7.69
C ARG A 80 -18.87 12.18 8.29
N LEU A 81 -18.17 11.31 8.99
CA LEU A 81 -16.82 11.60 9.45
C LEU A 81 -15.89 11.54 8.24
N ARG A 82 -15.25 12.67 7.94
CA ARG A 82 -14.18 12.74 6.96
C ARG A 82 -12.87 12.95 7.67
N PHE A 83 -11.92 12.11 7.42
CA PHE A 83 -10.57 12.32 7.89
C PHE A 83 -9.55 12.09 6.76
N SER A 84 -8.43 12.79 6.85
CA SER A 84 -7.34 12.67 5.91
C SER A 84 -6.20 11.93 6.58
N MET A 85 -5.63 10.98 5.86
CA MET A 85 -4.50 10.19 6.34
C MET A 85 -3.44 10.12 5.23
N PRO A 86 -2.13 10.20 5.57
CA PRO A 86 -1.05 10.01 4.60
C PRO A 86 -1.15 8.62 3.94
N TYR A 87 -0.91 8.57 2.63
CA TYR A 87 -0.93 7.34 1.84
C TYR A 87 -0.08 6.22 2.46
N GLU A 88 1.14 6.56 2.93
CA GLU A 88 2.03 5.59 3.56
C GLU A 88 1.43 4.96 4.81
N ARG A 89 0.70 5.76 5.61
CA ARG A 89 0.04 5.25 6.81
C ARG A 89 -1.12 4.32 6.47
N PHE A 90 -1.91 4.66 5.46
CA PHE A 90 -2.96 3.78 4.96
C PHE A 90 -2.39 2.44 4.47
N MET A 91 -1.32 2.46 3.68
CA MET A 91 -0.68 1.25 3.19
C MET A 91 -0.02 0.41 4.29
N GLU A 92 0.47 1.03 5.38
CA GLU A 92 0.89 0.31 6.59
C GLU A 92 -0.27 -0.45 7.25
N LEU A 93 -1.44 0.18 7.38
CA LEU A 93 -2.63 -0.46 7.92
C LEU A 93 -3.09 -1.61 7.03
N VAL A 94 -3.09 -1.40 5.70
CA VAL A 94 -3.35 -2.46 4.70
C VAL A 94 -2.40 -3.63 4.88
N ALA A 95 -1.10 -3.37 4.96
CA ALA A 95 -0.09 -4.41 5.15
C ALA A 95 -0.32 -5.22 6.43
N ARG A 96 -0.64 -4.54 7.53
CA ARG A 96 -0.91 -5.16 8.83
C ARG A 96 -2.19 -6.01 8.79
N ARG A 97 -3.29 -5.43 8.32
CA ARG A 97 -4.60 -6.11 8.27
C ARG A 97 -4.59 -7.33 7.37
N LEU A 98 -3.98 -7.20 6.19
CA LEU A 98 -3.88 -8.27 5.21
C LEU A 98 -2.74 -9.25 5.50
N GLY A 99 -1.89 -8.98 6.49
CA GLY A 99 -0.73 -9.81 6.81
C GLY A 99 0.26 -9.90 5.66
N LEU A 100 0.41 -8.81 4.89
CA LEU A 100 1.30 -8.78 3.73
C LEU A 100 2.75 -8.55 4.17
N PRO A 101 3.69 -9.41 3.75
CA PRO A 101 5.09 -9.24 4.08
C PRO A 101 5.70 -8.09 3.26
N ASN A 102 6.75 -7.49 3.80
CA ASN A 102 7.61 -6.63 3.00
C ASN A 102 8.19 -7.42 1.84
N LEU A 103 8.08 -6.90 0.62
CA LEU A 103 8.59 -7.58 -0.56
C LEU A 103 10.11 -7.69 -0.50
N THR A 104 10.62 -8.91 -0.72
CA THR A 104 12.06 -9.17 -0.80
C THR A 104 12.60 -8.55 -2.09
N LYS A 105 13.48 -7.57 -1.93
CA LYS A 105 14.12 -6.88 -3.05
C LYS A 105 15.42 -7.59 -3.39
N THR A 106 15.49 -8.17 -4.58
CA THR A 106 16.72 -8.79 -5.11
C THR A 106 17.53 -7.77 -5.91
N GLY A 107 18.83 -8.02 -6.02
CA GLY A 107 19.75 -7.13 -6.73
C GLY A 107 20.55 -6.22 -5.79
N GLN A 108 21.67 -5.75 -6.30
CA GLN A 108 22.57 -4.86 -5.55
C GLN A 108 22.13 -3.43 -5.75
N GLY A 109 21.07 -2.92 -5.28
CA GLY A 109 20.65 -1.51 -5.33
C GLY A 109 21.70 -0.56 -5.94
N ARG A 110 22.06 -0.73 -7.22
CA ARG A 110 23.19 -0.05 -7.88
C ARG A 110 22.96 1.45 -8.03
N ILE A 111 21.71 1.86 -7.97
CA ILE A 111 21.35 3.27 -8.04
C ILE A 111 21.30 3.79 -6.60
N LYS A 112 22.24 4.67 -6.28
CA LYS A 112 22.26 5.36 -4.99
C LYS A 112 21.51 6.67 -5.14
N GLU A 113 20.36 6.77 -4.50
CA GLU A 113 19.65 8.03 -4.40
C GLU A 113 20.27 8.89 -3.30
N LEU A 114 20.55 10.15 -3.63
CA LEU A 114 20.99 11.14 -2.69
C LEU A 114 19.80 11.72 -1.96
N SER A 115 19.58 11.28 -0.74
CA SER A 115 18.57 11.87 0.12
C SER A 115 19.22 12.71 1.22
N TYR A 116 18.50 13.73 1.69
CA TYR A 116 18.96 14.57 2.79
C TYR A 116 18.12 14.29 4.02
N THR A 117 18.75 13.86 5.09
CA THR A 117 18.09 13.70 6.39
C THR A 117 18.46 14.88 7.28
N PHE A 118 17.51 15.31 8.13
CA PHE A 118 17.69 16.41 9.07
C PHE A 118 17.78 15.92 10.52
N ARG A 119 18.53 14.85 10.75
CA ARG A 119 18.72 14.27 12.09
C ARG A 119 19.74 15.02 12.94
N THR A 120 20.66 15.73 12.30
CA THR A 120 21.74 16.46 12.97
C THR A 120 21.33 17.91 13.22
N PHE A 121 21.76 18.47 14.36
CA PHE A 121 21.47 19.83 14.75
C PHE A 121 22.77 20.56 15.12
N GLY A 122 22.92 21.77 14.57
CA GLY A 122 24.14 22.55 14.76
C GLY A 122 23.87 24.05 14.99
N PRO A 123 24.93 24.82 15.26
CA PRO A 123 24.83 26.26 15.39
C PRO A 123 24.58 26.97 14.04
N VAL A 124 24.80 26.23 12.94
CA VAL A 124 24.59 26.68 11.57
C VAL A 124 23.79 25.61 10.83
N GLY A 125 22.89 25.99 9.95
CA GLY A 125 22.05 25.06 9.18
C GLY A 125 20.99 25.78 8.38
N VAL A 126 20.09 25.03 7.73
CA VAL A 126 19.11 25.57 6.77
C VAL A 126 17.82 26.01 7.48
N VAL A 127 17.31 25.22 8.40
CA VAL A 127 16.02 25.47 9.08
C VAL A 127 16.24 25.61 10.57
N LEU A 128 15.80 26.74 11.15
CA LEU A 128 15.87 26.97 12.58
C LEU A 128 14.94 26.04 13.35
N ASP A 129 15.48 25.24 14.27
CA ASP A 129 14.68 24.46 15.22
C ASP A 129 14.26 25.35 16.38
N LYS A 130 13.03 25.85 16.33
CA LYS A 130 12.48 26.77 17.33
C LYS A 130 12.49 26.15 18.74
N ARG A 131 12.10 24.87 18.86
CA ARG A 131 11.99 24.19 20.17
C ARG A 131 13.35 24.00 20.84
N ARG A 132 14.35 23.58 20.10
CA ARG A 132 15.73 23.41 20.62
C ARG A 132 16.39 24.76 20.93
N THR A 133 16.17 25.75 20.07
CA THR A 133 16.65 27.11 20.27
C THR A 133 16.05 27.72 21.55
N PHE A 134 14.72 27.63 21.74
CA PHE A 134 14.06 28.11 22.94
C PHE A 134 14.58 27.42 24.20
N ARG A 135 14.64 26.06 24.19
CA ARG A 135 15.15 25.32 25.35
C ARG A 135 16.57 25.72 25.73
N ARG A 136 17.39 26.02 24.74
CA ARG A 136 18.77 26.49 24.99
C ARG A 136 18.81 27.92 25.47
N ALA A 137 18.02 28.81 24.90
CA ALA A 137 17.88 30.20 25.34
C ALA A 137 17.39 30.28 26.79
N LEU A 138 16.39 29.44 27.16
CA LEU A 138 15.90 29.36 28.53
C LEU A 138 17.00 28.90 29.50
N ARG A 139 17.76 27.86 29.18
CA ARG A 139 18.92 27.43 30.00
C ARG A 139 19.96 28.50 30.13
N SER A 140 20.27 29.25 29.07
CA SER A 140 21.21 30.36 29.09
C SER A 140 20.68 31.50 29.95
N SER A 141 19.39 31.80 29.92
CA SER A 141 18.76 32.87 30.70
C SER A 141 18.70 32.52 32.19
N ILE A 142 18.45 31.28 32.55
CA ILE A 142 18.54 30.80 33.94
C ILE A 142 19.99 30.93 34.45
N GLY A 143 20.98 30.45 33.68
CA GLY A 143 22.39 30.51 34.08
C GLY A 143 22.95 31.93 34.22
N LEU A 144 22.27 32.93 33.67
CA LEU A 144 22.63 34.35 33.78
C LEU A 144 21.79 35.11 34.79
N GLY A 145 20.85 34.41 35.48
CA GLY A 145 19.96 35.06 36.44
C GLY A 145 18.93 36.01 35.82
N VAL A 146 18.75 35.97 34.50
CA VAL A 146 17.74 36.80 33.80
C VAL A 146 16.34 36.16 33.88
N TYR A 147 16.31 34.83 33.89
CA TYR A 147 15.09 34.05 34.12
C TYR A 147 15.20 33.42 35.51
N ASP A 148 14.39 33.89 36.45
CA ASP A 148 14.28 33.37 37.82
C ASP A 148 12.84 33.48 38.27
N PRO A 149 12.06 32.36 38.22
CA PRO A 149 10.66 32.35 38.63
C PRO A 149 10.46 32.67 40.11
N ASP A 150 11.43 32.33 40.98
CA ASP A 150 11.33 32.53 42.43
C ASP A 150 11.48 34.04 42.77
N GLU A 151 12.20 34.79 41.95
CA GLU A 151 12.31 36.23 42.08
C GLU A 151 11.37 37.02 41.12
N GLY A 152 10.43 36.30 40.44
CA GLY A 152 9.43 36.90 39.57
C GLY A 152 10.01 37.40 38.22
N ARG A 153 11.17 36.93 37.83
CA ARG A 153 11.81 37.28 36.53
C ARG A 153 11.56 36.23 35.48
N TYR A 154 10.78 36.55 34.47
CA TYR A 154 10.35 35.59 33.40
C TYR A 154 10.91 35.93 32.01
N GLU A 155 12.02 36.68 31.93
CA GLU A 155 12.59 37.10 30.65
C GLU A 155 13.51 36.04 30.04
N VAL A 156 13.19 35.56 28.82
CA VAL A 156 14.05 34.66 28.05
C VAL A 156 14.77 35.40 26.96
N GLN A 157 16.09 35.53 27.09
CA GLN A 157 16.94 36.21 26.10
C GLN A 157 17.47 35.22 25.06
N PHE A 158 17.20 35.50 23.79
CA PHE A 158 17.70 34.71 22.67
C PHE A 158 19.06 35.27 22.20
N ARG A 159 20.10 34.51 22.42
CA ARG A 159 21.44 34.87 21.95
C ARG A 159 21.80 34.07 20.69
N ARG A 160 22.71 34.62 19.87
CA ARG A 160 23.17 33.96 18.63
C ARG A 160 23.70 32.55 18.89
N ARG A 161 24.37 32.29 20.01
CA ARG A 161 24.89 31.00 20.43
C ARG A 161 23.81 29.96 20.78
N ASP A 162 22.58 30.40 21.07
CA ASP A 162 21.49 29.53 21.47
C ASP A 162 20.73 28.97 20.27
N ARG A 163 20.91 29.57 19.11
CA ARG A 163 20.26 29.11 17.88
C ARG A 163 20.69 27.71 17.52
N ARG A 164 19.72 26.87 17.14
CA ARG A 164 19.92 25.52 16.64
C ARG A 164 19.17 25.34 15.34
N TYR A 165 19.91 24.89 14.36
CA TYR A 165 19.42 24.67 13.01
C TYR A 165 19.46 23.18 12.69
N LYS A 166 18.49 22.74 11.87
CA LYS A 166 18.55 21.43 11.23
C LYS A 166 19.65 21.47 10.17
N VAL A 167 20.61 20.55 10.30
CA VAL A 167 21.71 20.41 9.35
C VAL A 167 21.36 19.27 8.39
N PRO A 168 21.32 19.53 7.07
CA PRO A 168 21.11 18.46 6.11
C PRO A 168 22.33 17.53 6.12
N GLN A 169 22.06 16.26 6.32
CA GLN A 169 23.07 15.21 6.18
C GLN A 169 22.76 14.42 4.93
N ARG A 170 23.72 14.35 4.03
CA ARG A 170 23.64 13.54 2.83
C ARG A 170 23.66 12.07 3.22
N VAL A 171 22.64 11.32 2.78
CA VAL A 171 22.54 9.88 2.97
C VAL A 171 22.33 9.24 1.61
N GLU A 172 23.19 8.31 1.27
CA GLU A 172 23.00 7.46 0.09
C GLU A 172 22.10 6.29 0.47
N ARG A 173 20.96 6.15 -0.22
CA ARG A 173 20.05 5.02 -0.07
C ARG A 173 20.12 4.16 -1.32
N PRO A 174 20.20 2.82 -1.18
CA PRO A 174 20.05 1.94 -2.34
C PRO A 174 18.64 2.11 -2.89
N ARG A 175 18.53 2.26 -4.19
CA ARG A 175 17.27 2.33 -4.91
C ARG A 175 17.10 1.04 -5.69
N PHE A 176 16.03 0.33 -5.43
CA PHE A 176 15.64 -0.85 -6.17
C PHE A 176 14.62 -0.46 -7.23
N LYS A 177 14.70 -1.08 -8.40
CA LYS A 177 13.70 -0.95 -9.45
C LYS A 177 12.84 -2.21 -9.51
N ALA A 178 11.59 -2.03 -9.85
CA ALA A 178 10.69 -3.13 -10.15
C ALA A 178 10.02 -2.89 -11.51
N VAL A 179 9.66 -3.99 -12.17
CA VAL A 179 8.82 -4.01 -13.37
C VAL A 179 7.67 -4.95 -13.10
N VAL A 180 6.48 -4.51 -13.40
CA VAL A 180 5.26 -5.28 -13.24
C VAL A 180 4.61 -5.47 -14.59
N PHE A 181 4.41 -6.71 -14.97
CA PHE A 181 3.71 -7.10 -16.17
C PHE A 181 2.28 -7.52 -15.80
N TYR A 182 1.30 -6.78 -16.29
CA TYR A 182 -0.11 -7.13 -16.21
C TYR A 182 -0.52 -7.75 -17.53
N MET A 183 -1.01 -8.97 -17.49
CA MET A 183 -1.44 -9.73 -18.67
C MET A 183 -2.94 -10.01 -18.54
N GLY A 184 -3.73 -9.53 -19.49
CA GLY A 184 -5.19 -9.66 -19.50
C GLY A 184 -5.70 -10.42 -20.71
N ASP A 185 -6.67 -11.28 -20.50
CA ASP A 185 -7.46 -11.91 -21.55
C ASP A 185 -8.54 -10.94 -22.02
N ILE A 186 -8.47 -10.52 -23.30
CA ILE A 186 -9.46 -9.62 -23.90
C ILE A 186 -10.59 -10.34 -24.64
N SER A 187 -10.73 -11.63 -24.42
CA SER A 187 -11.83 -12.38 -25.01
C SER A 187 -13.20 -11.85 -24.57
N TYR A 188 -14.24 -12.16 -25.33
CA TYR A 188 -15.61 -11.66 -25.10
C TYR A 188 -16.17 -11.95 -23.68
N SER A 189 -15.54 -12.85 -22.95
CA SER A 189 -15.94 -13.22 -21.58
C SER A 189 -15.51 -12.23 -20.48
N THR A 190 -14.65 -11.26 -20.77
CA THR A 190 -14.07 -10.33 -19.78
C THR A 190 -14.85 -9.03 -19.53
N TRP A 191 -16.16 -9.00 -19.81
CA TRP A 191 -17.01 -7.80 -19.64
C TRP A 191 -17.72 -7.76 -18.27
N GLY A 192 -18.10 -6.54 -17.86
CA GLY A 192 -18.94 -6.29 -16.68
C GLY A 192 -18.20 -6.56 -15.38
N GLU A 193 -18.76 -7.41 -14.51
CA GLU A 193 -18.22 -7.66 -13.17
C GLU A 193 -16.81 -8.32 -13.17
N ARG A 194 -16.44 -9.06 -14.23
CA ARG A 194 -15.08 -9.59 -14.37
C ARG A 194 -14.07 -8.47 -14.51
N LEU A 195 -14.33 -7.55 -15.42
CA LEU A 195 -13.47 -6.40 -15.65
C LEU A 195 -13.33 -5.51 -14.40
N GLU A 196 -14.40 -5.36 -13.62
CA GLU A 196 -14.32 -4.60 -12.36
C GLU A 196 -13.44 -5.28 -11.31
N MET A 197 -13.52 -6.61 -11.18
CA MET A 197 -12.65 -7.36 -10.27
C MET A 197 -11.20 -7.32 -10.71
N GLU A 198 -10.96 -7.45 -12.02
CA GLU A 198 -9.62 -7.33 -12.60
C GLU A 198 -9.01 -5.94 -12.35
N LYS A 199 -9.75 -4.86 -12.65
CA LYS A 199 -9.34 -3.48 -12.34
C LYS A 199 -8.97 -3.31 -10.87
N ARG A 200 -9.77 -3.85 -10.00
CA ARG A 200 -9.55 -3.78 -8.54
C ARG A 200 -8.26 -4.47 -8.12
N LEU A 201 -8.01 -5.69 -8.63
CA LEU A 201 -6.78 -6.41 -8.35
C LEU A 201 -5.55 -5.72 -8.92
N VAL A 202 -5.62 -5.27 -10.17
CA VAL A 202 -4.54 -4.51 -10.82
C VAL A 202 -4.26 -3.21 -10.06
N GLY A 203 -5.29 -2.44 -9.71
CA GLY A 203 -5.15 -1.22 -8.93
C GLY A 203 -4.48 -1.47 -7.58
N PHE A 204 -4.89 -2.53 -6.86
CA PHE A 204 -4.24 -2.88 -5.59
C PHE A 204 -2.77 -3.26 -5.78
N ILE A 205 -2.46 -4.11 -6.77
CA ILE A 205 -1.08 -4.54 -7.06
C ILE A 205 -0.21 -3.34 -7.41
N HIS A 206 -0.75 -2.40 -8.20
CA HIS A 206 -0.09 -1.16 -8.55
C HIS A 206 0.32 -0.38 -7.29
N HIS A 207 -0.66 -0.05 -6.45
CA HIS A 207 -0.41 0.68 -5.20
C HIS A 207 0.50 -0.07 -4.23
N TRP A 208 0.36 -1.40 -4.12
CA TRP A 208 1.20 -2.21 -3.25
C TRP A 208 2.67 -2.20 -3.66
N LEU A 209 2.94 -2.28 -4.96
CA LEU A 209 4.31 -2.25 -5.47
C LEU A 209 4.89 -0.84 -5.40
N ASP A 210 4.12 0.19 -5.71
CA ASP A 210 4.54 1.58 -5.53
C ASP A 210 4.87 1.93 -4.08
N TYR A 211 4.07 1.44 -3.13
CA TYR A 211 4.36 1.59 -1.71
C TYR A 211 5.68 0.92 -1.31
N ASN A 212 5.94 -0.30 -1.79
CA ASN A 212 7.14 -1.05 -1.42
C ASN A 212 8.42 -0.51 -2.06
N TYR A 213 8.38 -0.06 -3.30
CA TYR A 213 9.54 0.39 -4.06
C TYR A 213 9.71 1.92 -4.08
N GLY A 214 8.64 2.64 -3.82
CA GLY A 214 8.51 4.08 -3.98
C GLY A 214 8.03 4.44 -5.38
N ALA A 215 7.09 5.37 -5.46
CA ALA A 215 6.57 5.87 -6.73
C ALA A 215 7.69 6.33 -7.66
N GLY A 216 7.59 6.00 -8.93
CA GLY A 216 8.61 6.27 -9.95
C GLY A 216 9.80 5.29 -9.97
N ASN A 217 9.78 4.24 -9.14
CA ASN A 217 10.72 3.12 -9.19
C ASN A 217 10.12 1.85 -9.73
N VAL A 218 8.83 1.86 -10.01
CA VAL A 218 8.08 0.76 -10.58
C VAL A 218 7.66 1.14 -11.99
N ASP A 219 7.96 0.25 -12.94
CA ASP A 219 7.52 0.37 -14.32
C ASP A 219 6.35 -0.59 -14.51
N HIS A 220 5.17 -0.05 -14.77
CA HIS A 220 3.93 -0.80 -14.93
C HIS A 220 3.64 -1.01 -16.41
N ARG A 221 3.70 -2.25 -16.88
CA ARG A 221 3.55 -2.64 -18.30
C ARG A 221 2.31 -3.51 -18.47
N PHE A 222 1.51 -3.20 -19.49
CA PHE A 222 0.21 -3.82 -19.71
C PHE A 222 0.20 -4.57 -21.02
N PHE A 223 -0.20 -5.83 -20.96
CA PHE A 223 -0.26 -6.74 -22.10
C PHE A 223 -1.62 -7.40 -22.18
N VAL A 224 -2.11 -7.55 -23.39
CA VAL A 224 -3.37 -8.23 -23.67
C VAL A 224 -3.17 -9.30 -24.73
N HIS A 225 -4.02 -10.29 -24.72
CA HIS A 225 -3.99 -11.33 -25.74
C HIS A 225 -5.40 -11.76 -26.18
N ASP A 226 -5.46 -12.22 -27.41
CA ASP A 226 -6.53 -13.03 -27.97
C ASP A 226 -5.93 -14.32 -28.57
N VAL A 227 -5.52 -14.31 -29.84
CA VAL A 227 -4.71 -15.34 -30.50
C VAL A 227 -3.24 -14.92 -30.52
N GLU A 228 -3.00 -13.63 -30.55
CA GLU A 228 -1.69 -12.98 -30.50
C GLU A 228 -1.61 -12.13 -29.23
N ALA A 229 -0.41 -11.69 -28.89
CA ALA A 229 -0.17 -10.87 -27.70
C ALA A 229 0.32 -9.47 -28.10
N TYR A 230 -0.16 -8.46 -27.38
CA TYR A 230 0.15 -7.05 -27.63
C TYR A 230 0.43 -6.32 -26.32
N GLU A 231 1.39 -5.41 -26.36
CA GLU A 231 1.53 -4.41 -25.33
C GLU A 231 0.58 -3.25 -25.60
N VAL A 232 -0.06 -2.73 -24.56
CA VAL A 232 -1.06 -1.67 -24.66
C VAL A 232 -0.83 -0.60 -23.60
N GLU A 233 -1.34 0.60 -23.84
CA GLU A 233 -1.39 1.65 -22.81
C GLU A 233 -2.37 1.28 -21.69
N PRO A 234 -2.17 1.79 -20.46
CA PRO A 234 -2.99 1.44 -19.30
C PRO A 234 -4.50 1.62 -19.55
N GLU A 235 -4.90 2.71 -20.21
CA GLU A 235 -6.30 2.99 -20.52
C GLU A 235 -6.89 2.00 -21.53
N ALA A 236 -6.07 1.48 -22.41
CA ALA A 236 -6.49 0.50 -23.42
C ALA A 236 -6.68 -0.89 -22.81
N PHE A 237 -5.90 -1.25 -21.80
CA PHE A 237 -5.96 -2.54 -21.10
C PHE A 237 -7.40 -2.90 -20.66
N TYR A 238 -8.18 -1.91 -20.24
CA TYR A 238 -9.55 -2.10 -19.77
C TYR A 238 -10.64 -1.84 -20.82
N ARG A 239 -10.25 -1.48 -22.05
CA ARG A 239 -11.22 -1.08 -23.10
C ARG A 239 -11.19 -1.95 -24.33
N VAL A 240 -10.08 -2.63 -24.55
CA VAL A 240 -9.93 -3.51 -25.71
C VAL A 240 -10.70 -4.80 -25.49
N SER A 241 -11.46 -5.21 -26.48
CA SER A 241 -12.09 -6.52 -26.51
C SER A 241 -12.14 -7.03 -27.94
N THR A 242 -11.94 -8.33 -28.10
CA THR A 242 -12.02 -8.98 -29.39
C THR A 242 -13.02 -10.14 -29.33
N ALA A 243 -13.59 -10.49 -30.48
CA ALA A 243 -14.42 -11.68 -30.62
C ALA A 243 -13.60 -12.90 -31.09
N GLY A 244 -12.31 -12.91 -30.80
CA GLY A 244 -11.38 -13.94 -31.23
C GLY A 244 -11.22 -15.13 -30.29
N GLY A 245 -10.46 -16.14 -30.71
CA GLY A 245 -10.14 -17.28 -29.89
C GLY A 245 -9.17 -16.95 -28.74
N THR A 246 -9.14 -17.78 -27.71
CA THR A 246 -8.31 -17.57 -26.53
C THR A 246 -7.03 -18.40 -26.63
N LYS A 247 -5.89 -17.75 -26.84
CA LYS A 247 -4.57 -18.36 -26.78
C LYS A 247 -3.68 -17.50 -25.87
N ALA A 248 -3.34 -17.99 -24.69
CA ALA A 248 -2.66 -17.19 -23.69
C ALA A 248 -1.12 -17.38 -23.69
N ALA A 249 -0.59 -18.50 -24.15
CA ALA A 249 0.86 -18.71 -24.20
C ALA A 249 1.65 -17.56 -24.84
N PRO A 250 1.20 -16.91 -25.95
CA PRO A 250 1.92 -15.82 -26.57
C PRO A 250 2.17 -14.61 -25.65
N VAL A 251 1.27 -14.30 -24.70
CA VAL A 251 1.48 -13.17 -23.78
C VAL A 251 2.57 -13.47 -22.75
N PHE A 252 2.67 -14.71 -22.28
CA PHE A 252 3.74 -15.13 -21.36
C PHE A 252 5.11 -15.11 -22.07
N GLU A 253 5.15 -15.54 -23.35
CA GLU A 253 6.37 -15.46 -24.15
C GLU A 253 6.80 -14.01 -24.41
N LEU A 254 5.85 -13.13 -24.77
CA LEU A 254 6.11 -11.72 -25.02
C LEU A 254 6.68 -11.02 -23.77
N VAL A 255 6.07 -11.25 -22.63
CA VAL A 255 6.53 -10.71 -21.33
C VAL A 255 7.95 -11.20 -21.00
N GLY A 256 8.26 -12.47 -21.22
CA GLY A 256 9.61 -13.00 -21.06
C GLY A 256 10.63 -12.32 -21.98
N GLN A 257 10.27 -12.11 -23.24
CA GLN A 257 11.13 -11.40 -24.22
C GLN A 257 11.35 -9.93 -23.81
N VAL A 258 10.31 -9.22 -23.40
CA VAL A 258 10.42 -7.83 -22.93
C VAL A 258 11.31 -7.74 -21.70
N ALA A 259 11.12 -8.65 -20.72
CA ALA A 259 11.93 -8.66 -19.51
C ALA A 259 13.44 -8.79 -19.79
N VAL A 260 13.81 -9.66 -20.73
CA VAL A 260 15.22 -9.92 -21.05
C VAL A 260 15.81 -8.85 -21.97
N ASN A 261 15.02 -8.34 -22.93
CA ASN A 261 15.53 -7.42 -23.95
C ASN A 261 15.59 -5.96 -23.51
N GLU A 262 14.67 -5.53 -22.62
CA GLU A 262 14.52 -4.11 -22.27
C GLU A 262 15.06 -3.77 -20.87
N TYR A 263 15.32 -4.77 -20.03
CA TYR A 263 15.73 -4.54 -18.64
C TYR A 263 17.02 -5.28 -18.27
N ASP A 264 17.74 -4.70 -17.31
CA ASP A 264 18.88 -5.39 -16.68
C ASP A 264 18.36 -6.38 -15.63
N VAL A 265 18.32 -7.65 -16.00
CA VAL A 265 17.84 -8.76 -15.15
C VAL A 265 18.56 -8.83 -13.79
N GLY A 266 19.85 -8.45 -13.74
CA GLY A 266 20.64 -8.50 -12.51
C GLY A 266 20.31 -7.40 -11.48
N SER A 267 19.60 -6.34 -11.88
CA SER A 267 19.30 -5.17 -11.03
C SER A 267 17.83 -4.84 -10.90
N THR A 268 16.96 -5.55 -11.62
CA THR A 268 15.52 -5.30 -11.67
C THR A 268 14.75 -6.43 -11.01
N ASN A 269 13.73 -6.09 -10.26
CA ASN A 269 12.79 -7.03 -9.66
C ASN A 269 11.58 -7.16 -10.58
N PHE A 270 11.26 -8.37 -11.01
CA PHE A 270 10.15 -8.61 -11.93
C PHE A 270 8.96 -9.24 -11.21
N TYR A 271 7.78 -8.77 -11.58
CA TYR A 271 6.49 -9.27 -11.14
C TYR A 271 5.61 -9.49 -12.36
N ALA A 272 4.93 -10.62 -12.44
CA ALA A 272 4.04 -10.93 -13.56
C ALA A 272 2.68 -11.39 -13.02
N PHE A 273 1.60 -10.76 -13.49
CA PHE A 273 0.24 -11.11 -13.07
C PHE A 273 -0.64 -11.33 -14.30
N TYR A 274 -1.24 -12.50 -14.36
CA TYR A 274 -2.18 -12.89 -15.40
C TYR A 274 -3.60 -12.91 -14.86
N PHE A 275 -4.53 -12.36 -15.64
CA PHE A 275 -5.95 -12.30 -15.33
C PHE A 275 -6.74 -12.89 -16.51
N GLY A 276 -7.54 -13.91 -16.26
CA GLY A 276 -8.37 -14.56 -17.26
C GLY A 276 -9.42 -15.44 -16.59
N ASP A 277 -10.26 -16.13 -17.37
CA ASP A 277 -11.26 -17.06 -16.83
C ASP A 277 -10.77 -18.51 -16.73
N GLY A 278 -9.53 -18.75 -17.15
CA GLY A 278 -8.90 -20.06 -17.14
C GLY A 278 -9.40 -21.01 -18.26
N GLU A 279 -10.26 -20.52 -19.17
CA GLU A 279 -10.81 -21.31 -20.26
C GLU A 279 -9.85 -21.37 -21.45
N LEU A 280 -8.86 -22.23 -21.34
CA LEU A 280 -7.80 -22.42 -22.32
C LEU A 280 -7.81 -23.87 -22.86
N PHE A 281 -7.24 -24.07 -24.05
CA PHE A 281 -6.98 -25.39 -24.57
C PHE A 281 -5.85 -26.08 -23.78
N GLU A 282 -5.90 -27.39 -23.64
CA GLU A 282 -4.91 -28.18 -22.90
C GLU A 282 -3.48 -28.00 -23.42
N ASP A 283 -3.31 -27.91 -24.73
CA ASP A 283 -2.01 -27.67 -25.37
C ASP A 283 -1.46 -26.30 -25.01
N ASP A 284 -2.31 -25.26 -24.94
CA ASP A 284 -1.93 -23.90 -24.57
C ASP A 284 -1.54 -23.82 -23.08
N ALA A 285 -2.31 -24.44 -22.20
CA ALA A 285 -1.99 -24.52 -20.78
C ALA A 285 -0.65 -25.24 -20.54
N SER A 286 -0.37 -26.32 -21.27
CA SER A 286 0.91 -27.04 -21.19
C SER A 286 2.08 -26.18 -21.66
N HIS A 287 1.87 -25.39 -22.72
CA HIS A 287 2.88 -24.43 -23.21
C HIS A 287 3.14 -23.31 -22.19
N ILE A 288 2.09 -22.78 -21.56
CA ILE A 288 2.25 -21.77 -20.49
C ILE A 288 3.08 -22.34 -19.34
N VAL A 289 2.82 -23.58 -18.90
CA VAL A 289 3.61 -24.25 -17.86
C VAL A 289 5.09 -24.32 -18.23
N ALA A 290 5.42 -24.62 -19.49
CA ALA A 290 6.81 -24.65 -19.96
C ALA A 290 7.43 -23.24 -19.90
N VAL A 291 6.75 -22.22 -20.40
CA VAL A 291 7.24 -20.81 -20.38
C VAL A 291 7.39 -20.31 -18.93
N LEU A 292 6.44 -20.62 -18.05
CA LEU A 292 6.55 -20.30 -16.62
C LEU A 292 7.80 -20.91 -16.00
N GLY A 293 8.06 -22.19 -16.23
CA GLY A 293 9.20 -22.90 -15.62
C GLY A 293 10.56 -22.48 -16.17
N GLU A 294 10.65 -22.35 -17.49
CA GLU A 294 11.92 -22.11 -18.18
C GLU A 294 12.30 -20.64 -18.30
N VAL A 295 11.32 -19.74 -18.38
CA VAL A 295 11.56 -18.32 -18.65
C VAL A 295 11.18 -17.43 -17.47
N LEU A 296 9.93 -17.43 -17.05
CA LEU A 296 9.45 -16.42 -16.11
C LEU A 296 9.84 -16.69 -14.66
N LYS A 297 9.79 -17.93 -14.19
CA LYS A 297 10.14 -18.28 -12.81
C LYS A 297 11.59 -17.94 -12.44
N PRO A 298 12.59 -18.17 -13.31
CA PRO A 298 13.97 -17.73 -13.06
C PRO A 298 14.15 -16.21 -13.01
N LEU A 299 13.27 -15.44 -13.64
CA LEU A 299 13.34 -13.98 -13.75
C LEU A 299 12.56 -13.27 -12.64
N CYS A 300 11.37 -13.79 -12.29
CA CYS A 300 10.39 -13.09 -11.48
C CYS A 300 10.57 -13.36 -9.97
N ASN A 301 10.34 -12.34 -9.18
CA ASN A 301 10.21 -12.45 -7.73
C ASN A 301 8.85 -13.04 -7.34
N ARG A 302 7.82 -12.79 -8.16
CA ARG A 302 6.47 -13.31 -7.98
C ARG A 302 5.75 -13.39 -9.32
N ILE A 303 5.00 -14.48 -9.50
CA ILE A 303 4.08 -14.69 -10.62
C ILE A 303 2.73 -15.03 -10.01
N GLY A 304 1.71 -14.27 -10.37
CA GLY A 304 0.33 -14.50 -9.94
C GLY A 304 -0.55 -14.87 -11.13
N LEU A 305 -1.25 -15.98 -11.07
CA LEU A 305 -2.27 -16.34 -12.05
C LEU A 305 -3.62 -16.29 -11.35
N VAL A 306 -4.49 -15.41 -11.81
CA VAL A 306 -5.80 -15.16 -11.20
C VAL A 306 -6.90 -15.55 -12.19
N GLU A 307 -7.68 -16.55 -11.83
CA GLU A 307 -8.91 -16.86 -12.55
C GLU A 307 -10.05 -16.01 -12.02
N VAL A 308 -10.52 -15.08 -12.84
CA VAL A 308 -11.61 -14.16 -12.53
C VAL A 308 -12.94 -14.77 -13.01
N LYS A 309 -13.82 -15.11 -12.08
CA LYS A 309 -15.07 -15.88 -12.35
C LYS A 309 -14.78 -17.15 -13.15
N PRO A 310 -14.02 -18.09 -12.59
CA PRO A 310 -13.51 -19.24 -13.32
C PRO A 310 -14.62 -20.03 -14.00
N SER A 311 -14.35 -20.44 -15.23
CA SER A 311 -15.19 -21.35 -15.99
C SER A 311 -15.18 -22.76 -15.37
N ARG A 312 -16.22 -23.54 -15.65
CA ARG A 312 -16.24 -24.98 -15.29
C ARG A 312 -15.16 -25.79 -16.02
N PHE A 313 -14.61 -25.26 -17.08
CA PHE A 313 -13.59 -25.86 -17.94
C PHE A 313 -12.23 -25.16 -17.79
N SER A 314 -11.94 -24.62 -16.61
CA SER A 314 -10.62 -24.04 -16.31
C SER A 314 -9.55 -25.13 -16.33
N TYR A 315 -8.61 -25.01 -17.25
CA TYR A 315 -7.45 -25.91 -17.37
C TYR A 315 -6.17 -25.30 -16.82
N LEU A 316 -6.04 -23.97 -16.89
CA LEU A 316 -4.79 -23.28 -16.58
C LEU A 316 -4.32 -23.55 -15.15
N ASN A 317 -5.11 -23.17 -14.16
CA ASN A 317 -4.69 -23.32 -12.76
C ASN A 317 -4.45 -24.79 -12.39
N ARG A 318 -5.23 -25.70 -12.94
CA ARG A 318 -5.05 -27.14 -12.68
C ARG A 318 -3.71 -27.66 -13.20
N GLU A 319 -3.31 -27.29 -14.41
CA GLU A 319 -2.03 -27.72 -14.98
C GLU A 319 -0.85 -27.04 -14.31
N VAL A 320 -0.99 -25.75 -13.96
CA VAL A 320 0.04 -25.01 -13.24
C VAL A 320 0.20 -25.53 -11.80
N GLU A 321 -0.88 -25.86 -11.10
CA GLU A 321 -0.81 -26.45 -9.75
C GLU A 321 -0.11 -27.80 -9.73
N LYS A 322 -0.33 -28.66 -10.76
CA LYS A 322 0.40 -29.91 -10.91
C LYS A 322 1.90 -29.71 -11.12
N ALA A 323 2.27 -28.70 -11.91
CA ALA A 323 3.66 -28.41 -12.25
C ALA A 323 4.42 -27.69 -11.12
N PHE A 324 3.74 -26.84 -10.38
CA PHE A 324 4.31 -25.97 -9.34
C PHE A 324 3.53 -26.06 -8.01
N PRO A 325 3.43 -27.24 -7.39
CA PRO A 325 2.66 -27.42 -6.16
C PRO A 325 3.31 -26.61 -5.02
N ALA A 326 2.51 -25.75 -4.37
CA ALA A 326 2.94 -24.88 -3.26
C ALA A 326 4.23 -24.09 -3.56
N ASP A 327 4.35 -23.59 -4.78
CA ASP A 327 5.55 -22.84 -5.21
C ASP A 327 5.56 -21.44 -4.59
N PRO A 328 6.69 -21.00 -4.01
CA PRO A 328 6.77 -19.68 -3.39
C PRO A 328 6.72 -18.52 -4.39
N ILE A 329 7.06 -18.74 -5.65
CA ILE A 329 7.10 -17.71 -6.71
C ILE A 329 5.81 -17.72 -7.51
N VAL A 330 5.33 -18.91 -7.93
CA VAL A 330 4.11 -19.07 -8.73
C VAL A 330 2.92 -19.23 -7.80
N ARG A 331 2.02 -18.25 -7.83
CA ARG A 331 0.83 -18.21 -6.98
C ARG A 331 -0.44 -18.28 -7.82
N LEU A 332 -1.36 -19.16 -7.40
CA LEU A 332 -2.63 -19.37 -8.06
C LEU A 332 -3.75 -18.84 -7.18
N ALA A 333 -4.63 -18.07 -7.76
CA ALA A 333 -5.81 -17.54 -7.07
C ALA A 333 -7.06 -17.64 -7.96
N GLN A 334 -8.20 -17.64 -7.33
CA GLN A 334 -9.51 -17.53 -7.99
C GLN A 334 -10.32 -16.46 -7.28
N ILE A 335 -11.04 -15.67 -8.04
CA ILE A 335 -11.97 -14.68 -7.51
C ILE A 335 -13.34 -14.81 -8.19
N LYS A 336 -14.37 -15.04 -7.40
CA LYS A 336 -15.76 -15.20 -7.86
C LYS A 336 -16.63 -13.99 -7.58
N ASP A 337 -16.32 -13.29 -6.49
CA ASP A 337 -17.01 -12.09 -6.04
C ASP A 337 -15.98 -11.04 -5.58
N LYS A 338 -16.30 -9.76 -5.73
CA LYS A 338 -15.44 -8.66 -5.30
C LYS A 338 -15.07 -8.71 -3.81
N LYS A 339 -15.89 -9.32 -2.96
CA LYS A 339 -15.61 -9.51 -1.52
C LYS A 339 -14.44 -10.46 -1.27
N GLU A 340 -14.04 -11.23 -2.25
CA GLU A 340 -12.88 -12.14 -2.18
C GLU A 340 -11.57 -11.44 -2.57
N THR A 341 -11.60 -10.12 -2.86
CA THR A 341 -10.40 -9.35 -3.27
C THR A 341 -9.29 -9.45 -2.24
N VAL A 342 -9.59 -9.25 -0.95
CA VAL A 342 -8.62 -9.37 0.15
C VAL A 342 -8.00 -10.76 0.20
N ALA A 343 -8.82 -11.82 0.15
CA ALA A 343 -8.32 -13.19 0.17
C ALA A 343 -7.45 -13.51 -1.05
N THR A 344 -7.81 -12.98 -2.22
CA THR A 344 -7.02 -13.11 -3.45
C THR A 344 -5.66 -12.43 -3.30
N ILE A 345 -5.63 -11.21 -2.78
CA ILE A 345 -4.39 -10.46 -2.52
C ILE A 345 -3.50 -11.19 -1.51
N GLN A 346 -4.08 -11.72 -0.43
CA GLN A 346 -3.36 -12.53 0.55
C GLN A 346 -2.75 -13.79 -0.08
N THR A 347 -3.45 -14.41 -1.01
CA THR A 347 -2.93 -15.56 -1.77
C THR A 347 -1.75 -15.17 -2.64
N LEU A 348 -1.83 -14.02 -3.32
CA LEU A 348 -0.79 -13.54 -4.23
C LEU A 348 0.48 -13.10 -3.50
N PHE A 349 0.37 -12.40 -2.37
CA PHE A 349 1.50 -11.77 -1.70
C PHE A 349 1.80 -12.32 -0.30
N GLY A 350 0.84 -12.97 0.34
CA GLY A 350 1.00 -13.50 1.70
C GLY A 350 2.11 -14.54 1.82
N GLU A 351 2.71 -14.64 2.99
CA GLU A 351 3.57 -15.77 3.33
C GLU A 351 2.71 -17.01 3.55
N GLU A 352 3.20 -18.17 3.15
CA GLU A 352 2.54 -19.41 3.52
C GLU A 352 2.52 -19.52 5.05
N ARG A 353 1.34 -19.55 5.64
CA ARG A 353 1.22 -19.98 7.03
C ARG A 353 1.72 -21.43 7.04
N ARG A 354 2.93 -21.65 7.54
CA ARG A 354 3.39 -22.99 7.85
C ARG A 354 2.38 -23.59 8.82
N ALA A 355 1.61 -24.58 8.32
CA ALA A 355 0.64 -25.36 9.09
C ALA A 355 1.35 -26.16 10.18
#